data_518231844adbcae6fea565f5b2e91dc4
#
_entry.id   518231844adbcae6fea565f5b2e91dc4
#
_cell.length_a   1.000
_cell.length_b   1.000
_cell.length_c   1.000
_cell.angle_alpha   90.00
_cell.angle_beta   90.00
_cell.angle_gamma   90.00
#
_symmetry.space_group_name_H-M   'P 1'
#
loop_
_entity.id
_entity.type
_entity.pdbx_description
1 polymer ?
#
loop_
_entity_poly.entity_id
_entity_poly.type
_entity_poly.pdbx_seq_one_letter_code
_entity_poly.pdbx_strand_id
1 'polypeptide(L)'
;MEPRQHIKAHWGYWKGFVRYHLGVVIPDDNRGRNCWIRINPQAQSRDGDRAAIERGEKYYWHEGEAVLFDDTFLHEAANETDQVRVVLFLDVARKMAWPLSLLNRLFLWIAHNTKSVREIRRNATVRAAP
;
A
#
# COMPACT_ATOMS: atom_id res chain seq x y z
N MET A 1 3.63 7.16 -8.35
CA MET A 1 3.18 8.30 -7.55
C MET A 1 3.80 9.54 -8.15
N GLU A 2 2.98 10.48 -8.55
CA GLU A 2 3.42 11.70 -9.23
C GLU A 2 4.26 12.61 -8.29
N PRO A 3 5.01 13.59 -8.86
CA PRO A 3 5.69 14.62 -8.08
C PRO A 3 4.74 15.36 -7.14
N ARG A 4 5.23 15.74 -5.97
CA ARG A 4 4.49 16.53 -4.97
C ARG A 4 3.14 15.96 -4.57
N GLN A 5 2.95 14.65 -4.71
CA GLN A 5 1.71 13.98 -4.38
C GLN A 5 1.72 13.45 -2.94
N HIS A 6 0.58 13.60 -2.25
CA HIS A 6 0.33 13.03 -0.93
C HIS A 6 -0.94 12.17 -0.94
N ILE A 7 -0.82 10.92 -0.53
CA ILE A 7 -1.94 10.03 -0.25
C ILE A 7 -2.31 10.24 1.21
N LYS A 8 -3.49 10.81 1.46
CA LYS A 8 -3.98 11.12 2.80
C LYS A 8 -4.13 9.87 3.66
N ALA A 9 -4.09 10.05 4.98
CA ALA A 9 -4.27 8.99 5.95
C ALA A 9 -5.55 8.19 5.70
N HIS A 10 -5.40 6.89 5.58
CA HIS A 10 -6.47 5.91 5.32
C HIS A 10 -6.07 4.54 5.88
N TRP A 11 -6.99 3.59 5.84
CA TRP A 11 -6.78 2.21 6.26
C TRP A 11 -7.53 1.26 5.32
N GLY A 12 -7.02 0.04 5.18
CA GLY A 12 -7.69 -1.03 4.45
C GLY A 12 -8.78 -1.71 5.29
N TYR A 13 -9.69 -2.36 4.61
CA TYR A 13 -10.88 -2.97 5.23
C TYR A 13 -10.72 -4.46 5.55
N TRP A 14 -9.64 -5.08 5.06
CA TRP A 14 -9.53 -6.54 5.10
C TRP A 14 -8.20 -7.02 5.65
N LYS A 15 -8.25 -7.82 6.72
CA LYS A 15 -7.06 -8.41 7.38
C LYS A 15 -6.54 -9.69 6.71
N GLY A 16 -7.14 -10.12 5.61
CA GLY A 16 -6.79 -11.38 4.94
C GLY A 16 -5.54 -11.36 4.08
N PHE A 17 -4.92 -10.18 3.91
CA PHE A 17 -3.63 -10.01 3.23
C PHE A 17 -2.75 -9.01 3.98
N VAL A 18 -1.50 -8.98 3.61
CA VAL A 18 -0.52 -7.96 3.99
C VAL A 18 -0.01 -7.30 2.72
N ARG A 19 0.35 -6.03 2.82
CA ARG A 19 0.90 -5.25 1.72
C ARG A 19 2.40 -5.34 1.66
N TYR A 20 2.91 -5.71 0.48
CA TYR A 20 4.32 -5.69 0.15
C TYR A 20 4.58 -4.56 -0.85
N HIS A 21 5.42 -3.62 -0.48
CA HIS A 21 5.84 -2.52 -1.34
C HIS A 21 7.35 -2.59 -1.55
N LEU A 22 7.79 -2.65 -2.81
CA LEU A 22 9.20 -2.62 -3.21
C LEU A 22 9.49 -1.29 -3.91
N GLY A 23 10.51 -0.56 -3.48
CA GLY A 23 11.03 0.63 -4.16
C GLY A 23 11.67 0.24 -5.50
N VAL A 24 11.10 0.71 -6.62
CA VAL A 24 11.58 0.42 -7.98
C VAL A 24 12.30 1.61 -8.57
N VAL A 25 11.71 2.82 -8.44
CA VAL A 25 12.34 4.09 -8.82
C VAL A 25 12.11 5.06 -7.67
N ILE A 26 13.18 5.43 -7.01
CA ILE A 26 13.15 6.36 -5.89
C ILE A 26 14.09 7.53 -6.20
N PRO A 27 13.60 8.76 -6.34
CA PRO A 27 14.41 9.92 -6.66
C PRO A 27 15.61 10.07 -5.71
N ASP A 28 16.81 10.21 -6.28
CA ASP A 28 18.09 10.33 -5.55
C ASP A 28 18.32 9.27 -4.47
N ASP A 29 17.74 8.08 -4.64
CA ASP A 29 17.69 7.03 -3.61
C ASP A 29 17.25 7.59 -2.23
N ASN A 30 16.34 8.57 -2.28
CA ASN A 30 15.74 9.24 -1.13
C ASN A 30 16.72 9.90 -0.13
N ARG A 31 17.86 10.37 -0.57
CA ARG A 31 18.85 11.06 0.28
C ARG A 31 18.24 12.23 1.07
N GLY A 32 17.26 12.93 0.47
CA GLY A 32 16.50 14.00 1.12
C GLY A 32 15.36 13.53 2.04
N ARG A 33 15.12 12.22 2.15
CA ARG A 33 13.99 11.65 2.92
C ARG A 33 12.61 12.19 2.52
N ASN A 34 12.45 12.51 1.23
CA ASN A 34 11.24 13.12 0.68
C ASN A 34 10.21 12.10 0.14
N CYS A 35 10.60 10.82 0.08
CA CYS A 35 9.72 9.72 -0.29
C CYS A 35 9.50 8.81 0.92
N TRP A 36 8.29 8.84 1.49
CA TRP A 36 8.02 8.11 2.72
C TRP A 36 6.61 7.51 2.75
N ILE A 37 6.43 6.50 3.58
CA ILE A 37 5.14 6.02 4.08
C ILE A 37 5.17 6.12 5.60
N ARG A 38 4.08 6.59 6.19
CA ARG A 38 3.90 6.63 7.64
C ARG A 38 2.82 5.63 8.02
N ILE A 39 3.07 4.82 9.05
CA ILE A 39 2.17 3.75 9.49
C ILE A 39 2.01 3.86 11.01
N ASN A 40 0.77 3.84 11.50
CA ASN A 40 0.47 3.75 12.91
C ASN A 40 -0.25 2.43 13.22
N PRO A 41 0.45 1.40 13.73
CA PRO A 41 -0.15 0.11 14.05
C PRO A 41 -1.08 0.16 15.28
N GLN A 42 -1.01 1.20 16.09
CA GLN A 42 -1.87 1.38 17.26
C GLN A 42 -3.20 2.06 16.92
N ALA A 43 -3.27 2.77 15.80
CA ALA A 43 -4.50 3.40 15.31
C ALA A 43 -5.29 2.38 14.46
N GLN A 44 -6.10 1.57 15.11
CA GLN A 44 -7.03 0.65 14.44
C GLN A 44 -8.42 1.28 14.26
N SER A 45 -8.61 2.49 14.69
CA SER A 45 -9.90 3.14 14.72
C SER A 45 -10.13 4.01 13.49
N ARG A 46 -11.40 4.19 13.17
CA ARG A 46 -11.96 4.99 12.08
C ARG A 46 -11.69 6.50 12.21
N ASP A 47 -10.87 6.88 13.16
CA ASP A 47 -10.53 8.27 13.40
C ASP A 47 -9.48 8.67 12.37
N GLY A 48 -9.93 9.27 11.27
CA GLY A 48 -9.07 10.02 10.34
C GLY A 48 -8.40 11.20 11.06
N ASP A 49 -8.14 11.03 12.35
CA ASP A 49 -7.52 12.00 13.24
C ASP A 49 -6.07 12.21 12.79
N ARG A 50 -5.80 13.43 12.39
CA ARG A 50 -4.45 13.89 12.04
C ARG A 50 -3.45 13.58 13.15
N ALA A 51 -3.84 13.74 14.41
CA ALA A 51 -3.01 13.42 15.56
C ALA A 51 -2.71 11.93 15.68
N ALA A 52 -3.61 11.04 15.23
CA ALA A 52 -3.37 9.61 15.24
C ALA A 52 -2.29 9.22 14.23
N ILE A 53 -2.35 9.72 13.00
CA ILE A 53 -1.33 9.39 11.99
C ILE A 53 0.03 10.03 12.33
N GLU A 54 0.07 11.18 12.94
CA GLU A 54 1.31 11.87 13.32
C GLU A 54 2.13 11.09 14.37
N ARG A 55 1.49 10.22 15.17
CA ARG A 55 2.17 9.29 16.09
C ARG A 55 2.75 8.05 15.40
N GLY A 56 2.44 7.84 14.11
CA GLY A 56 2.98 6.74 13.31
C GLY A 56 4.45 6.91 12.98
N GLU A 57 5.10 5.79 12.68
CA GLU A 57 6.48 5.76 12.25
C GLU A 57 6.60 5.95 10.75
N LYS A 58 7.59 6.74 10.31
CA LYS A 58 7.92 6.92 8.90
C LYS A 58 8.95 5.89 8.45
N TYR A 59 8.61 5.14 7.39
CA TYR A 59 9.55 4.38 6.58
C TYR A 59 9.91 5.19 5.35
N TYR A 60 11.21 5.33 5.10
CA TYR A 60 11.76 6.06 3.95
C TYR A 60 12.17 5.07 2.88
N TRP A 61 11.67 5.30 1.67
CA TRP A 61 11.89 4.40 0.55
C TRP A 61 13.32 4.43 0.04
N HIS A 62 13.88 3.24 -0.27
CA HIS A 62 15.12 3.08 -1.02
C HIS A 62 14.91 2.12 -2.19
N GLU A 63 15.71 2.26 -3.26
CA GLU A 63 15.62 1.36 -4.40
C GLU A 63 16.05 -0.05 -3.99
N GLY A 64 15.29 -1.05 -4.44
CA GLY A 64 15.53 -2.46 -4.10
C GLY A 64 15.13 -2.86 -2.69
N GLU A 65 14.73 -1.93 -1.81
CA GLU A 65 14.23 -2.24 -0.47
C GLU A 65 12.72 -2.36 -0.44
N ALA A 66 12.23 -3.21 0.45
CA ALA A 66 10.81 -3.48 0.58
C ALA A 66 10.32 -3.29 2.01
N VAL A 67 9.07 -2.85 2.14
CA VAL A 67 8.33 -2.84 3.39
C VAL A 67 7.11 -3.75 3.28
N LEU A 68 6.88 -4.54 4.35
CA LEU A 68 5.69 -5.37 4.51
C LEU A 68 4.89 -4.85 5.69
N PHE A 69 3.63 -4.50 5.49
CA PHE A 69 2.79 -3.99 6.56
C PHE A 69 1.34 -4.46 6.45
N ASP A 70 0.62 -4.36 7.56
CA ASP A 70 -0.82 -4.62 7.61
C ASP A 70 -1.57 -3.38 7.11
N ASP A 71 -2.24 -3.50 5.98
CA ASP A 71 -3.02 -2.42 5.36
C ASP A 71 -4.15 -1.88 6.26
N THR A 72 -4.60 -2.68 7.22
CA THR A 72 -5.64 -2.25 8.17
C THR A 72 -5.15 -1.26 9.23
N PHE A 73 -3.84 -1.02 9.32
CA PHE A 73 -3.28 0.07 10.12
C PHE A 73 -3.48 1.41 9.42
N LEU A 74 -3.67 2.46 10.21
CA LEU A 74 -3.74 3.82 9.67
C LEU A 74 -2.40 4.17 9.01
N HIS A 75 -2.43 4.55 7.73
CA HIS A 75 -1.22 4.87 6.99
C HIS A 75 -1.45 5.98 5.97
N GLU A 76 -0.39 6.71 5.66
CA GLU A 76 -0.32 7.75 4.64
C GLU A 76 1.02 7.66 3.90
N ALA A 77 1.10 8.22 2.69
CA ALA A 77 2.36 8.22 1.94
C ALA A 77 2.54 9.53 1.17
N ALA A 78 3.80 9.96 1.02
CA ALA A 78 4.12 11.14 0.25
C ALA A 78 5.30 10.93 -0.69
N ASN A 79 5.26 11.64 -1.80
CA ASN A 79 6.38 11.95 -2.66
C ASN A 79 6.54 13.47 -2.70
N GLU A 80 7.45 13.99 -1.90
CA GLU A 80 7.71 15.43 -1.76
C GLU A 80 8.78 15.93 -2.74
N THR A 81 9.17 15.09 -3.72
CA THR A 81 10.13 15.43 -4.77
C THR A 81 9.43 15.98 -6.01
N ASP A 82 10.22 16.54 -6.94
CA ASP A 82 9.76 16.98 -8.26
C ASP A 82 9.85 15.88 -9.33
N GLN A 83 10.11 14.64 -8.93
CA GLN A 83 10.26 13.48 -9.81
C GLN A 83 9.24 12.38 -9.48
N VAL A 84 8.97 11.51 -10.45
CA VAL A 84 8.06 10.37 -10.26
C VAL A 84 8.71 9.31 -9.37
N ARG A 85 7.97 8.83 -8.36
CA ARG A 85 8.33 7.65 -7.56
C ARG A 85 7.56 6.42 -8.06
N VAL A 86 8.24 5.29 -8.24
CA VAL A 86 7.63 4.01 -8.60
C VAL A 86 7.86 3.00 -7.50
N VAL A 87 6.78 2.40 -7.02
CA VAL A 87 6.78 1.31 -6.04
C VAL A 87 5.99 0.16 -6.61
N LEU A 88 6.57 -1.04 -6.62
CA LEU A 88 5.82 -2.25 -6.89
C LEU A 88 4.95 -2.58 -5.68
N PHE A 89 3.68 -2.78 -5.94
CA PHE A 89 2.64 -2.98 -4.94
C PHE A 89 2.05 -4.38 -5.10
N LEU A 90 2.14 -5.22 -4.07
CA LEU A 90 1.57 -6.58 -4.06
C LEU A 90 0.78 -6.81 -2.78
N ASP A 91 -0.41 -7.40 -2.94
CA ASP A 91 -1.18 -7.95 -1.83
C ASP A 91 -0.82 -9.43 -1.66
N VAL A 92 -0.23 -9.76 -0.52
CA VAL A 92 0.19 -11.13 -0.17
C VAL A 92 -0.84 -11.74 0.77
N ALA A 93 -1.47 -12.84 0.36
CA ALA A 93 -2.46 -13.52 1.18
C ALA A 93 -1.87 -13.95 2.53
N ARG A 94 -2.51 -13.57 3.63
CA ARG A 94 -2.08 -13.91 4.98
C ARG A 94 -2.29 -15.40 5.24
N LYS A 95 -1.27 -16.07 5.76
CA LYS A 95 -1.39 -17.45 6.23
C LYS A 95 -2.25 -17.46 7.50
N MET A 96 -3.33 -18.22 7.46
CA MET A 96 -4.28 -18.37 8.57
C MET A 96 -4.48 -19.84 8.90
N ALA A 97 -4.87 -20.13 10.16
CA ALA A 97 -5.26 -21.48 10.56
C ALA A 97 -6.58 -21.90 9.88
N TRP A 98 -6.74 -23.21 9.68
CA TRP A 98 -8.01 -23.78 9.23
C TRP A 98 -9.09 -23.63 10.33
N PRO A 99 -10.34 -23.26 10.01
CA PRO A 99 -10.97 -23.08 8.70
C PRO A 99 -10.87 -21.65 8.13
N LEU A 100 -10.29 -20.69 8.86
CA LEU A 100 -10.19 -19.29 8.45
C LEU A 100 -9.44 -19.10 7.12
N SER A 101 -8.45 -19.95 6.85
CA SER A 101 -7.72 -19.94 5.58
C SER A 101 -8.63 -20.22 4.39
N LEU A 102 -9.61 -21.12 4.53
CA LEU A 102 -10.57 -21.43 3.48
C LEU A 102 -11.50 -20.25 3.22
N LEU A 103 -12.02 -19.64 4.28
CA LEU A 103 -12.87 -18.44 4.19
C LEU A 103 -12.13 -17.26 3.55
N ASN A 104 -10.87 -17.06 3.94
CA ASN A 104 -10.05 -16.00 3.36
C ASN A 104 -9.81 -16.24 1.85
N ARG A 105 -9.51 -17.45 1.44
CA ARG A 105 -9.34 -17.81 0.02
C ARG A 105 -10.63 -17.58 -0.77
N LEU A 106 -11.78 -17.98 -0.21
CA LEU A 106 -13.08 -17.75 -0.84
C LEU A 106 -13.36 -16.26 -1.00
N PHE A 107 -13.11 -15.48 0.05
CA PHE A 107 -13.28 -14.02 0.00
C PHE A 107 -12.39 -13.37 -1.06
N LEU A 108 -11.10 -13.71 -1.08
CA LEU A 108 -10.15 -13.20 -2.07
C LEU A 108 -10.54 -13.60 -3.50
N TRP A 109 -11.06 -14.83 -3.68
CA TRP A 109 -11.58 -15.27 -4.97
C TRP A 109 -12.81 -14.46 -5.43
N ILE A 110 -13.74 -14.19 -4.52
CA ILE A 110 -14.90 -13.33 -4.79
C ILE A 110 -14.42 -11.91 -5.15
N ALA A 111 -13.55 -11.32 -4.32
CA ALA A 111 -13.01 -9.97 -4.54
C ALA A 111 -12.30 -9.85 -5.90
N HIS A 112 -11.49 -10.87 -6.26
CA HIS A 112 -10.80 -10.94 -7.57
C HIS A 112 -11.77 -10.93 -8.76
N ASN A 113 -12.96 -11.50 -8.59
CA ASN A 113 -13.97 -11.59 -9.64
C ASN A 113 -14.93 -10.38 -9.66
N THR A 114 -14.73 -9.36 -8.82
CA THR A 114 -15.55 -8.15 -8.86
C THR A 114 -15.32 -7.34 -10.14
N LYS A 115 -16.33 -6.54 -10.51
CA LYS A 115 -16.25 -5.67 -11.69
C LYS A 115 -15.05 -4.70 -11.60
N SER A 116 -14.83 -4.12 -10.42
CA SER A 116 -13.73 -3.15 -10.18
C SER A 116 -12.35 -3.75 -10.45
N VAL A 117 -12.07 -4.95 -9.97
CA VAL A 117 -10.78 -5.63 -10.21
C VAL A 117 -10.62 -6.00 -11.68
N ARG A 118 -11.69 -6.46 -12.34
CA ARG A 118 -11.67 -6.75 -13.78
C ARG A 118 -11.38 -5.51 -14.62
N GLU A 119 -11.95 -4.36 -14.27
CA GLU A 119 -11.69 -3.08 -14.95
C GLU A 119 -10.25 -2.61 -14.78
N ILE A 120 -9.68 -2.71 -13.57
CA ILE A 120 -8.27 -2.38 -13.32
C ILE A 120 -7.35 -3.24 -14.19
N ARG A 121 -7.59 -4.56 -14.25
CA ARG A 121 -6.80 -5.48 -15.10
C ARG A 121 -6.92 -5.13 -16.58
N ARG A 122 -8.11 -4.86 -17.08
CA ARG A 122 -8.32 -4.47 -18.47
C ARG A 122 -7.56 -3.19 -18.81
N ASN A 123 -7.62 -2.18 -17.95
CA ASN A 123 -6.94 -0.90 -18.16
C ASN A 123 -5.40 -1.04 -18.09
N ALA A 124 -4.88 -1.91 -17.22
CA ALA A 124 -3.46 -2.21 -17.15
C ALA A 124 -2.94 -2.89 -18.43
N THR A 125 -3.70 -3.84 -18.98
CA THR A 125 -3.33 -4.56 -20.23
C THR A 125 -3.31 -3.63 -21.44
N VAL A 126 -4.28 -2.72 -21.55
CA VAL A 126 -4.35 -1.76 -22.67
C VAL A 126 -3.21 -0.75 -22.66
N ARG A 127 -2.67 -0.39 -21.47
CA ARG A 127 -1.51 0.52 -21.36
C ARG A 127 -0.17 -0.16 -21.62
N ALA A 128 -0.10 -1.47 -21.58
CA ALA A 128 1.12 -2.24 -21.83
C ALA A 128 1.30 -2.69 -23.29
N ALA A 129 0.37 -2.34 -24.17
CA ALA A 129 0.52 -2.57 -25.63
C ALA A 129 1.42 -1.47 -26.23
N PRO A 130 2.45 -1.83 -27.05
CA PRO A 130 3.36 -0.86 -27.67
C PRO A 130 2.66 0.07 -28.64
#